data_9c529ceedf692b0414751c13af9e2731
#
_entry.id   9c529ceedf692b0414751c13af9e2731
#
_cell.length_a   1.000
_cell.length_b   1.000
_cell.length_c   1.000
_cell.angle_alpha   90.00
_cell.angle_beta   90.00
_cell.angle_gamma   90.00
#
_symmetry.space_group_name_H-M   'P 1'
#
loop_
_entity.id
_entity.type
_entity.pdbx_description
1 polymer ?
#
loop_
_entity_poly.entity_id
_entity_poly.type
_entity_poly.pdbx_seq_one_letter_code
_entity_poly.pdbx_strand_id
1 'polypeptide(L)'
;MQKNFIFSDTETTGLREKDFIQIIQSASILTDESFERIDAQNIESRPLPWVVPQPGAYLVHKKVSSLDSNISHYQMMKDIYDTWEKWSDDKQSIFITYNGHQFDEELYRRQFYWNLLPPYITNTNGNGRSDLYFLILLVSYLYPDFIKFNMNNYDLPILKLDQILPQNWY
;
A
#
# COMPACT_ATOMS: atom_id res chain seq x y z
N MET A 1 -18.22 -17.32 6.49
CA MET A 1 -16.74 -17.33 6.60
C MET A 1 -16.36 -15.90 6.93
N GLN A 2 -15.79 -15.66 8.10
CA GLN A 2 -15.40 -14.29 8.52
C GLN A 2 -14.22 -13.84 7.66
N LYS A 3 -14.31 -12.66 7.06
CA LYS A 3 -13.26 -12.08 6.21
C LYS A 3 -12.59 -10.94 6.94
N ASN A 4 -11.29 -10.84 6.78
CA ASN A 4 -10.52 -9.68 7.24
C ASN A 4 -10.10 -8.84 6.04
N PHE A 5 -9.86 -7.55 6.27
CA PHE A 5 -9.26 -6.67 5.27
C PHE A 5 -7.90 -6.21 5.77
N ILE A 6 -6.92 -6.23 4.88
CA ILE A 6 -5.57 -5.74 5.14
C ILE A 6 -5.32 -4.56 4.19
N PHE A 7 -5.40 -3.36 4.73
CA PHE A 7 -5.06 -2.16 3.97
C PHE A 7 -3.56 -1.95 4.04
N SER A 8 -2.93 -1.61 2.91
CA SER A 8 -1.50 -1.33 2.88
C SER A 8 -1.15 -0.18 1.95
N ASP A 9 -0.10 0.55 2.35
CA ASP A 9 0.48 1.66 1.62
C ASP A 9 2.00 1.67 1.80
N THR A 10 2.75 2.22 0.83
CA THR A 10 4.22 2.25 0.86
C THR A 10 4.79 3.61 0.57
N GLU A 11 5.95 3.91 1.21
CA GLU A 11 6.84 4.97 0.78
C GLU A 11 8.13 4.38 0.21
N THR A 12 8.62 4.96 -0.86
CA THR A 12 9.68 4.37 -1.66
C THR A 12 10.84 5.33 -1.94
N THR A 13 11.98 4.78 -2.32
CA THR A 13 13.16 5.59 -2.71
C THR A 13 12.99 6.36 -4.01
N GLY A 14 11.92 6.13 -4.77
CA GLY A 14 11.69 6.79 -6.05
C GLY A 14 10.46 6.31 -6.79
N LEU A 15 10.34 6.69 -8.06
CA LEU A 15 9.25 6.31 -8.94
C LEU A 15 9.63 5.09 -9.78
N ARG A 16 8.58 4.37 -10.27
CA ARG A 16 8.64 3.09 -10.98
C ARG A 16 9.59 3.06 -12.20
N GLU A 17 9.80 4.20 -12.83
CA GLU A 17 10.53 4.29 -14.10
C GLU A 17 12.05 4.15 -13.97
N LYS A 18 12.57 4.08 -12.74
CA LYS A 18 14.00 3.96 -12.48
C LYS A 18 14.28 2.65 -11.78
N ASP A 19 15.25 1.91 -12.28
CA ASP A 19 15.72 0.67 -11.71
C ASP A 19 16.05 0.80 -10.21
N PHE A 20 15.81 -0.29 -9.47
CA PHE A 20 16.14 -0.41 -8.04
C PHE A 20 15.36 0.51 -7.08
N ILE A 21 14.06 0.67 -7.32
CA ILE A 21 13.18 1.28 -6.33
C ILE A 21 13.04 0.34 -5.13
N GLN A 22 13.23 0.90 -3.94
CA GLN A 22 13.07 0.17 -2.68
C GLN A 22 11.93 0.76 -1.86
N ILE A 23 11.12 -0.10 -1.24
CA ILE A 23 10.20 0.29 -0.16
C ILE A 23 11.07 0.66 1.06
N ILE A 24 10.88 1.87 1.58
CA ILE A 24 11.56 2.35 2.79
C ILE A 24 10.63 2.48 3.98
N GLN A 25 9.32 2.54 3.74
CA GLN A 25 8.29 2.43 4.75
C GLN A 25 7.13 1.60 4.21
N SER A 26 6.55 0.80 5.09
CA SER A 26 5.30 0.10 4.87
C SER A 26 4.38 0.33 6.05
N ALA A 27 3.16 0.77 5.76
CA ALA A 27 2.07 0.85 6.73
C ALA A 27 0.98 -0.14 6.34
N SER A 28 0.49 -0.93 7.31
CA SER A 28 -0.60 -1.87 7.10
C SER A 28 -1.56 -1.85 8.27
N ILE A 29 -2.85 -1.99 7.99
CA ILE A 29 -3.93 -2.02 8.98
C ILE A 29 -4.78 -3.26 8.72
N LEU A 30 -4.95 -4.09 9.76
CA LEU A 30 -5.90 -5.19 9.76
C LEU A 30 -7.24 -4.72 10.32
N THR A 31 -8.33 -5.01 9.62
CA THR A 31 -9.69 -4.77 10.09
C THR A 31 -10.54 -6.04 9.96
N ASP A 32 -11.64 -6.09 10.68
CA ASP A 32 -12.71 -7.06 10.48
C ASP A 32 -13.64 -6.68 9.32
N GLU A 33 -14.72 -7.44 9.16
CA GLU A 33 -15.75 -7.22 8.13
C GLU A 33 -16.58 -5.95 8.33
N SER A 34 -16.55 -5.35 9.52
CA SER A 34 -17.19 -4.08 9.86
C SER A 34 -16.23 -2.88 9.72
N PHE A 35 -15.02 -3.13 9.21
CA PHE A 35 -13.93 -2.17 9.11
C PHE A 35 -13.41 -1.66 10.46
N GLU A 36 -13.72 -2.36 11.57
CA GLU A 36 -13.13 -2.04 12.86
C GLU A 36 -11.68 -2.51 12.91
N ARG A 37 -10.79 -1.62 13.35
CA ARG A 37 -9.35 -1.90 13.40
C ARG A 37 -9.04 -2.96 14.45
N ILE A 38 -8.39 -4.05 14.03
CA ILE A 38 -7.91 -5.13 14.90
C ILE A 38 -6.44 -4.92 15.27
N ASP A 39 -5.59 -4.62 14.27
CA ASP A 39 -4.15 -4.49 14.45
C ASP A 39 -3.58 -3.51 13.41
N ALA A 40 -2.34 -3.08 13.59
CA ALA A 40 -1.62 -2.29 12.60
C ALA A 40 -0.11 -2.46 12.72
N GLN A 41 0.56 -2.34 11.60
CA GLN A 41 2.01 -2.30 11.51
C GLN A 41 2.43 -1.04 10.74
N ASN A 42 3.48 -0.39 11.21
CA ASN A 42 4.17 0.68 10.49
C ASN A 42 5.66 0.50 10.74
N ILE A 43 6.41 0.23 9.68
CA ILE A 43 7.83 -0.11 9.77
C ILE A 43 8.64 0.63 8.70
N GLU A 44 9.81 1.14 9.09
CA GLU A 44 10.74 1.84 8.21
C GLU A 44 12.08 1.10 8.18
N SER A 45 12.70 0.99 7.01
CA SER A 45 14.04 0.47 6.85
C SER A 45 14.98 1.47 6.18
N ARG A 46 16.26 1.33 6.44
CA ARG A 46 17.25 2.08 5.68
C ARG A 46 17.33 1.61 4.22
N PRO A 47 17.65 2.50 3.27
CA PRO A 47 17.98 2.12 1.91
C PRO A 47 19.18 1.16 1.86
N LEU A 48 19.15 0.24 0.91
CA LEU A 48 20.29 -0.61 0.61
C LEU A 48 21.46 0.24 0.07
N PRO A 49 22.74 -0.14 0.35
CA PRO A 49 23.90 0.69 0.02
C PRO A 49 24.05 1.05 -1.46
N TRP A 50 23.46 0.27 -2.35
CA TRP A 50 23.49 0.50 -3.80
C TRP A 50 22.26 1.20 -4.35
N VAL A 51 21.25 1.46 -3.52
CA VAL A 51 20.05 2.20 -3.90
C VAL A 51 20.26 3.66 -3.64
N VAL A 52 20.24 4.46 -4.71
CA VAL A 52 20.33 5.91 -4.61
C VAL A 52 18.92 6.51 -4.53
N PRO A 53 18.52 7.04 -3.37
CA PRO A 53 17.21 7.64 -3.22
C PRO A 53 17.03 8.86 -4.15
N GLN A 54 15.84 8.99 -4.72
CA GLN A 54 15.48 10.16 -5.53
C GLN A 54 15.08 11.32 -4.61
N PRO A 55 15.72 12.49 -4.69
CA PRO A 55 15.36 13.63 -3.82
C PRO A 55 13.88 14.03 -3.92
N GLY A 56 13.28 13.91 -5.12
CA GLY A 56 11.87 14.20 -5.34
C GLY A 56 10.92 13.32 -4.50
N ALA A 57 11.24 12.04 -4.32
CA ALA A 57 10.45 11.15 -3.49
C ALA A 57 10.50 11.60 -2.02
N TYR A 58 11.69 11.89 -1.51
CA TYR A 58 11.88 12.35 -0.12
C TYR A 58 11.23 13.70 0.16
N LEU A 59 11.12 14.57 -0.83
CA LEU A 59 10.38 15.84 -0.71
C LEU A 59 8.86 15.60 -0.56
N VAL A 60 8.34 14.55 -1.17
CA VAL A 60 6.91 14.20 -1.11
C VAL A 60 6.57 13.53 0.22
N HIS A 61 7.19 12.40 0.54
CA HIS A 61 6.81 11.59 1.70
C HIS A 61 7.49 12.03 3.00
N LYS A 62 8.56 12.85 2.94
CA LYS A 62 9.30 13.39 4.11
C LYS A 62 9.92 12.35 5.04
N LYS A 63 10.13 11.11 4.57
CA LYS A 63 10.65 9.99 5.37
C LYS A 63 12.18 9.98 5.43
N VAL A 64 12.76 11.12 5.76
CA VAL A 64 14.23 11.25 5.93
C VAL A 64 14.74 10.36 7.07
N SER A 65 13.91 10.08 8.07
CA SER A 65 14.20 9.14 9.17
C SER A 65 14.61 7.74 8.70
N SER A 66 14.12 7.31 7.54
CA SER A 66 14.49 6.01 6.97
C SER A 66 15.98 5.89 6.67
N LEU A 67 16.67 7.00 6.37
CA LEU A 67 18.11 6.99 6.08
C LEU A 67 18.95 6.52 7.28
N ASP A 68 18.47 6.83 8.49
CA ASP A 68 19.14 6.51 9.76
C ASP A 68 18.50 5.31 10.48
N SER A 69 17.56 4.60 9.82
CA SER A 69 16.91 3.44 10.42
C SER A 69 17.91 2.32 10.73
N ASN A 70 17.79 1.75 11.93
CA ASN A 70 18.56 0.56 12.32
C ASN A 70 18.01 -0.73 11.71
N ILE A 71 16.81 -0.69 11.13
CA ILE A 71 16.15 -1.85 10.53
C ILE A 71 16.71 -2.05 9.12
N SER A 72 17.23 -3.22 8.84
CA SER A 72 17.66 -3.58 7.49
C SER A 72 16.45 -3.82 6.58
N HIS A 73 16.64 -3.69 5.28
CA HIS A 73 15.59 -3.99 4.31
C HIS A 73 15.07 -5.43 4.44
N TYR A 74 15.97 -6.41 4.63
CA TYR A 74 15.58 -7.81 4.86
C TYR A 74 14.68 -7.95 6.08
N GLN A 75 15.07 -7.34 7.22
CA GLN A 75 14.29 -7.43 8.45
C GLN A 75 12.90 -6.83 8.26
N MET A 76 12.80 -5.65 7.62
CA MET A 76 11.52 -5.03 7.31
C MET A 76 10.65 -5.94 6.46
N MET A 77 11.18 -6.48 5.35
CA MET A 77 10.40 -7.36 4.46
C MET A 77 9.96 -8.64 5.18
N LYS A 78 10.81 -9.21 6.02
CA LYS A 78 10.45 -10.37 6.82
C LYS A 78 9.36 -10.06 7.84
N ASP A 79 9.46 -8.95 8.56
CA ASP A 79 8.47 -8.55 9.56
C ASP A 79 7.10 -8.24 8.91
N ILE A 80 7.10 -7.64 7.70
CA ILE A 80 5.87 -7.43 6.93
C ILE A 80 5.26 -8.78 6.54
N TYR A 81 6.07 -9.67 5.98
CA TYR A 81 5.61 -10.98 5.53
C TYR A 81 5.04 -11.80 6.70
N ASP A 82 5.77 -11.92 7.80
CA ASP A 82 5.35 -12.68 9.00
C ASP A 82 4.05 -12.10 9.59
N THR A 83 3.92 -10.77 9.59
CA THR A 83 2.71 -10.09 10.06
C THR A 83 1.52 -10.38 9.15
N TRP A 84 1.68 -10.27 7.85
CA TRP A 84 0.61 -10.55 6.89
C TRP A 84 0.23 -12.03 6.86
N GLU A 85 1.20 -12.93 6.98
CA GLU A 85 0.96 -14.37 7.10
C GLU A 85 0.10 -14.66 8.35
N LYS A 86 0.51 -14.15 9.53
CA LYS A 86 -0.24 -14.27 10.77
C LYS A 86 -1.67 -13.71 10.66
N TRP A 87 -1.85 -12.56 10.00
CA TRP A 87 -3.15 -11.93 9.84
C TRP A 87 -4.07 -12.67 8.87
N SER A 88 -3.53 -13.48 7.99
CA SER A 88 -4.26 -14.23 6.96
C SER A 88 -4.26 -15.76 7.17
N ASP A 89 -3.66 -16.29 8.24
CA ASP A 89 -3.44 -17.74 8.43
C ASP A 89 -4.76 -18.51 8.60
N ASP A 90 -5.67 -18.04 9.45
CA ASP A 90 -6.94 -18.71 9.73
C ASP A 90 -8.13 -18.15 8.93
N LYS A 91 -7.96 -17.11 8.16
CA LYS A 91 -9.04 -16.39 7.51
C LYS A 91 -8.62 -15.92 6.11
N GLN A 92 -9.51 -16.15 5.16
CA GLN A 92 -9.35 -15.51 3.86
C GLN A 92 -9.36 -14.00 4.02
N SER A 93 -8.22 -13.35 3.78
CA SER A 93 -8.07 -11.90 3.86
C SER A 93 -8.14 -11.27 2.47
N ILE A 94 -8.65 -10.05 2.41
CA ILE A 94 -8.61 -9.23 1.20
C ILE A 94 -7.59 -8.13 1.43
N PHE A 95 -6.53 -8.16 0.64
CA PHE A 95 -5.51 -7.09 0.62
C PHE A 95 -6.03 -5.92 -0.22
N ILE A 96 -5.99 -4.74 0.36
CA ILE A 96 -6.56 -3.52 -0.24
C ILE A 96 -5.49 -2.45 -0.33
N THR A 97 -5.36 -1.88 -1.51
CA THR A 97 -4.50 -0.73 -1.79
C THR A 97 -5.31 0.41 -2.42
N TYR A 98 -4.73 1.59 -2.53
CA TYR A 98 -5.27 2.69 -3.31
C TYR A 98 -4.31 3.04 -4.45
N ASN A 99 -4.69 2.71 -5.69
CA ASN A 99 -3.86 2.85 -6.89
C ASN A 99 -2.53 2.06 -6.80
N GLY A 100 -2.50 1.04 -5.94
CA GLY A 100 -1.30 0.28 -5.60
C GLY A 100 -1.11 -1.02 -6.38
N HIS A 101 -2.12 -1.47 -7.13
CA HIS A 101 -2.08 -2.75 -7.85
C HIS A 101 -0.91 -2.87 -8.82
N GLN A 102 -0.58 -1.76 -9.48
CA GLN A 102 0.52 -1.69 -10.44
C GLN A 102 1.81 -1.11 -9.84
N PHE A 103 1.80 -0.63 -8.60
CA PHE A 103 2.94 -0.01 -7.96
C PHE A 103 3.32 -0.72 -6.66
N ASP A 104 2.59 -0.52 -5.57
CA ASP A 104 2.92 -1.06 -4.25
C ASP A 104 2.98 -2.59 -4.24
N GLU A 105 1.97 -3.25 -4.83
CA GLU A 105 1.89 -4.70 -4.87
C GLU A 105 3.04 -5.31 -5.68
N GLU A 106 3.38 -4.71 -6.81
CA GLU A 106 4.50 -5.14 -7.62
C GLU A 106 5.83 -4.97 -6.89
N LEU A 107 5.98 -3.88 -6.12
CA LEU A 107 7.18 -3.64 -5.32
C LEU A 107 7.28 -4.63 -4.17
N TYR A 108 6.20 -4.90 -3.43
CA TYR A 108 6.19 -5.94 -2.40
C TYR A 108 6.60 -7.29 -2.99
N ARG A 109 6.00 -7.69 -4.10
CA ARG A 109 6.28 -8.96 -4.75
C ARG A 109 7.74 -9.11 -5.15
N ARG A 110 8.34 -8.07 -5.75
CA ARG A 110 9.77 -8.07 -6.12
C ARG A 110 10.65 -8.13 -4.89
N GLN A 111 10.35 -7.36 -3.87
CA GLN A 111 11.20 -7.25 -2.69
C GLN A 111 11.06 -8.46 -1.78
N PHE A 112 9.90 -9.10 -1.70
CA PHE A 112 9.78 -10.43 -1.09
C PHE A 112 10.65 -11.44 -1.83
N TYR A 113 10.56 -11.49 -3.16
CA TYR A 113 11.37 -12.39 -3.98
C TYR A 113 12.89 -12.16 -3.76
N TRP A 114 13.35 -10.90 -3.75
CA TRP A 114 14.76 -10.59 -3.50
C TRP A 114 15.24 -11.01 -2.12
N ASN A 115 14.35 -11.04 -1.15
CA ASN A 115 14.65 -11.46 0.21
C ASN A 115 14.34 -12.95 0.47
N LEU A 116 14.12 -13.74 -0.60
CA LEU A 116 13.81 -15.17 -0.56
C LEU A 116 12.53 -15.50 0.25
N LEU A 117 11.57 -14.58 0.25
CA LEU A 117 10.25 -14.75 0.83
C LEU A 117 9.23 -15.07 -0.29
N PRO A 118 8.13 -15.80 0.00
CA PRO A 118 7.09 -16.08 -0.98
C PRO A 118 6.45 -14.78 -1.51
N PRO A 119 6.49 -14.54 -2.85
CA PRO A 119 6.11 -13.22 -3.39
C PRO A 119 4.61 -13.01 -3.60
N TYR A 120 3.77 -14.03 -3.38
CA TYR A 120 2.35 -14.01 -3.76
C TYR A 120 1.39 -14.13 -2.60
N ILE A 121 1.77 -13.67 -1.39
CA ILE A 121 0.95 -13.77 -0.18
C ILE A 121 -0.42 -13.10 -0.34
N THR A 122 -0.51 -12.03 -1.12
CA THR A 122 -1.74 -11.25 -1.32
C THR A 122 -2.81 -11.96 -2.14
N ASN A 123 -2.45 -13.00 -2.90
CA ASN A 123 -3.36 -13.71 -3.80
C ASN A 123 -3.21 -15.24 -3.77
N THR A 124 -2.61 -15.79 -2.73
CA THR A 124 -2.49 -17.23 -2.49
C THR A 124 -3.20 -17.62 -1.18
N ASN A 125 -3.32 -18.90 -0.90
CA ASN A 125 -3.91 -19.44 0.33
C ASN A 125 -5.36 -18.96 0.59
N GLY A 126 -6.11 -18.67 -0.48
CA GLY A 126 -7.47 -18.15 -0.38
C GLY A 126 -7.57 -16.63 -0.18
N ASN A 127 -6.46 -15.93 -0.09
CA ASN A 127 -6.44 -14.47 -0.05
C ASN A 127 -6.88 -13.87 -1.39
N GLY A 128 -7.52 -12.72 -1.31
CA GLY A 128 -7.88 -11.89 -2.44
C GLY A 128 -7.21 -10.52 -2.36
N ARG A 129 -7.32 -9.77 -3.45
CA ARG A 129 -6.80 -8.41 -3.53
C ARG A 129 -7.78 -7.49 -4.22
N SER A 130 -7.78 -6.23 -3.82
CA SER A 130 -8.62 -5.19 -4.40
C SER A 130 -7.88 -3.86 -4.40
N ASP A 131 -8.19 -3.03 -5.38
CA ASP A 131 -7.68 -1.67 -5.46
C ASP A 131 -8.86 -0.69 -5.40
N LEU A 132 -8.90 0.11 -4.35
CA LEU A 132 -9.98 1.08 -4.12
C LEU A 132 -10.05 2.16 -5.20
N TYR A 133 -8.94 2.47 -5.85
CA TYR A 133 -8.94 3.44 -6.95
C TYR A 133 -9.92 3.03 -8.06
N PHE A 134 -9.87 1.77 -8.50
CA PHE A 134 -10.75 1.27 -9.54
C PHE A 134 -12.21 1.18 -9.09
N LEU A 135 -12.44 0.85 -7.81
CA LEU A 135 -13.79 0.84 -7.25
C LEU A 135 -14.39 2.24 -7.23
N ILE A 136 -13.64 3.23 -6.75
CA ILE A 136 -14.07 4.63 -6.70
C ILE A 136 -14.27 5.18 -8.11
N LEU A 137 -13.38 4.85 -9.04
CA LEU A 137 -13.52 5.21 -10.45
C LEU A 137 -14.85 4.66 -11.03
N LEU A 138 -15.14 3.38 -10.78
CA LEU A 138 -16.38 2.76 -11.25
C LEU A 138 -17.62 3.45 -10.64
N VAL A 139 -17.58 3.70 -9.31
CA VAL A 139 -18.67 4.39 -8.61
C VAL A 139 -18.87 5.81 -9.16
N SER A 140 -17.79 6.54 -9.48
CA SER A 140 -17.90 7.89 -10.04
C SER A 140 -18.61 7.96 -11.39
N TYR A 141 -18.52 6.88 -12.18
CA TYR A 141 -19.23 6.81 -13.47
C TYR A 141 -20.67 6.29 -13.33
N LEU A 142 -20.91 5.30 -12.48
CA LEU A 142 -22.23 4.70 -12.33
C LEU A 142 -23.15 5.52 -11.43
N TYR A 143 -22.60 6.19 -10.45
CA TYR A 143 -23.32 6.93 -9.40
C TYR A 143 -22.62 8.26 -9.11
N PRO A 144 -22.64 9.24 -10.05
CA PRO A 144 -21.86 10.48 -9.94
C PRO A 144 -22.23 11.34 -8.73
N ASP A 145 -23.45 11.18 -8.20
CA ASP A 145 -23.94 11.93 -7.04
C ASP A 145 -23.59 11.26 -5.69
N PHE A 146 -23.05 10.02 -5.71
CA PHE A 146 -22.79 9.26 -4.50
C PHE A 146 -21.52 9.72 -3.77
N ILE A 147 -20.49 10.08 -4.53
CA ILE A 147 -19.24 10.61 -4.00
C ILE A 147 -18.99 11.99 -4.63
N LYS A 148 -18.70 12.98 -3.80
CA LYS A 148 -18.31 14.31 -4.29
C LYS A 148 -16.85 14.30 -4.74
N PHE A 149 -16.60 14.77 -5.94
CA PHE A 149 -15.26 14.90 -6.52
C PHE A 149 -14.95 16.34 -6.86
N ASN A 150 -13.69 16.74 -6.70
CA ASN A 150 -13.17 17.90 -7.42
C ASN A 150 -13.02 17.54 -8.90
N MET A 151 -13.33 18.45 -9.78
CA MET A 151 -13.18 18.27 -11.21
C MET A 151 -11.87 18.91 -11.69
N ASN A 152 -11.23 18.29 -12.66
CA ASN A 152 -10.09 18.88 -13.35
C ASN A 152 -10.57 19.83 -14.47
N ASN A 153 -9.64 20.45 -15.20
CA ASN A 153 -9.93 21.40 -16.29
C ASN A 153 -10.65 20.76 -17.51
N TYR A 154 -10.86 19.45 -17.51
CA TYR A 154 -11.55 18.70 -18.57
C TYR A 154 -12.86 18.08 -18.06
N ASP A 155 -13.40 18.58 -16.95
CA ASP A 155 -14.61 18.06 -16.29
C ASP A 155 -14.54 16.56 -15.94
N LEU A 156 -13.32 16.06 -15.63
CA LEU A 156 -13.12 14.72 -15.14
C LEU A 156 -12.85 14.72 -13.63
N PRO A 157 -13.36 13.71 -12.87
CA PRO A 157 -13.15 13.64 -11.44
C PRO A 157 -11.68 13.46 -11.09
N ILE A 158 -11.21 14.22 -10.10
CA ILE A 158 -9.86 14.06 -9.54
C ILE A 158 -9.93 12.97 -8.48
N LEU A 159 -9.35 11.81 -8.79
CA LEU A 159 -9.37 10.64 -7.93
C LEU A 159 -8.13 10.56 -7.02
N LYS A 160 -7.68 11.67 -6.45
CA LYS A 160 -6.65 11.68 -5.40
C LYS A 160 -7.30 11.52 -4.04
N LEU A 161 -6.81 10.59 -3.24
CA LEU A 161 -7.41 10.22 -1.96
C LEU A 161 -7.50 11.42 -1.00
N ASP A 162 -6.47 12.26 -0.94
CA ASP A 162 -6.40 13.50 -0.15
C ASP A 162 -7.43 14.57 -0.58
N GLN A 163 -7.99 14.45 -1.78
CA GLN A 163 -9.02 15.36 -2.30
C GLN A 163 -10.43 14.78 -2.23
N ILE A 164 -10.57 13.46 -2.16
CA ILE A 164 -11.88 12.79 -2.06
C ILE A 164 -12.36 12.77 -0.60
N LEU A 165 -11.49 12.37 0.33
CA LEU A 165 -11.84 12.17 1.73
C LEU A 165 -12.44 13.43 2.39
N PRO A 166 -11.84 14.64 2.28
CA PRO A 166 -12.36 15.82 2.95
C PRO A 166 -13.77 16.24 2.53
N GLN A 167 -14.23 15.84 1.33
CA GLN A 167 -15.54 16.23 0.79
C GLN A 167 -16.68 15.30 1.19
N ASN A 168 -16.36 14.10 1.65
CA ASN A 168 -17.34 13.03 1.85
C ASN A 168 -17.47 12.56 3.30
N TRP A 169 -16.72 13.16 4.25
CA TRP A 169 -16.69 12.73 5.66
C TRP A 169 -17.12 13.84 6.65
N TYR A 170 -18.01 14.75 6.22
CA TYR A 170 -18.65 15.75 7.11
C TYR A 170 -20.16 15.66 7.02
#